data_17cd0df88af4df221698f93a9114c255
#
_entry.id   17cd0df88af4df221698f93a9114c255
#
_cell.length_a   1.000
_cell.length_b   1.000
_cell.length_c   1.000
_cell.angle_alpha   90.00
_cell.angle_beta   90.00
_cell.angle_gamma   90.00
#
_symmetry.space_group_name_H-M   'P 1'
#
loop_
_entity.id
_entity.type
_entity.pdbx_description
1 polymer ?
#
loop_
_entity_poly.entity_id
_entity_poly.type
_entity_poly.pdbx_seq_one_letter_code
_entity_poly.pdbx_strand_id
1 'polypeptide(L)'
;MATALHNLSDYDLSKVPDASNMCFGIVVAEWNPEITGALLNGAVSTLEKHGALPENIHVKTVPGSFELIYGARQMVLNGGYDAVIILGSVIRGETPHFDYICQGVTFGISRLNATQGTPVIYGLLTTDTLEQAQERSGGKLGNKGDECAIDAIKMAKL
;
A
#
# COMPACT_ATOMS: atom_id res chain seq x y z
N MET A 1 -2.50 3.14 10.08
CA MET A 1 -3.03 3.40 11.44
C MET A 1 -4.50 3.72 11.35
N ALA A 2 -5.31 3.26 12.29
CA ALA A 2 -6.76 3.48 12.24
C ALA A 2 -7.13 4.57 13.26
N THR A 3 -7.34 5.78 12.78
CA THR A 3 -7.85 6.90 13.59
C THR A 3 -9.10 7.45 12.91
N ALA A 4 -10.19 7.59 13.66
CA ALA A 4 -11.42 8.14 13.11
C ALA A 4 -11.20 9.58 12.65
N LEU A 5 -11.72 9.92 11.46
CA LEU A 5 -11.70 11.26 10.87
C LEU A 5 -10.31 11.84 10.55
N HIS A 6 -9.23 11.04 10.56
CA HIS A 6 -7.92 11.49 10.10
C HIS A 6 -7.87 11.44 8.57
N ASN A 7 -7.38 12.51 7.94
CA ASN A 7 -7.13 12.54 6.50
C ASN A 7 -5.84 11.77 6.20
N LEU A 8 -5.92 10.74 5.38
CA LEU A 8 -4.81 9.85 5.06
C LEU A 8 -3.69 10.52 4.23
N SER A 9 -4.00 11.64 3.58
CA SER A 9 -3.02 12.45 2.83
C SER A 9 -2.40 13.57 3.67
N ASP A 10 -2.74 13.67 4.97
CA ASP A 10 -2.24 14.71 5.86
C ASP A 10 -1.04 14.21 6.66
N TYR A 11 0.12 14.81 6.41
CA TYR A 11 1.38 14.48 7.06
C TYR A 11 2.33 15.68 7.14
N ASP A 12 3.25 15.66 8.09
CA ASP A 12 4.28 16.68 8.26
C ASP A 12 5.43 16.47 7.25
N LEU A 13 5.46 17.32 6.23
CA LEU A 13 6.48 17.30 5.17
C LEU A 13 7.91 17.34 5.71
N SER A 14 8.14 18.07 6.80
CA SER A 14 9.48 18.23 7.39
C SER A 14 10.04 16.93 7.99
N LYS A 15 9.18 15.94 8.21
CA LYS A 15 9.53 14.64 8.80
C LYS A 15 9.65 13.52 7.77
N VAL A 16 9.53 13.82 6.48
CA VAL A 16 9.66 12.84 5.41
C VAL A 16 11.05 12.96 4.78
N PRO A 17 11.85 11.90 4.82
CA PRO A 17 13.18 11.91 4.17
C PRO A 17 13.08 12.12 2.67
N ASP A 18 14.17 12.62 2.06
CA ASP A 18 14.33 12.64 0.61
C ASP A 18 14.44 11.21 0.05
N ALA A 19 13.66 10.92 -0.99
CA ALA A 19 13.55 9.60 -1.60
C ALA A 19 14.33 9.47 -2.94
N SER A 20 15.13 10.47 -3.33
CA SER A 20 15.79 10.54 -4.64
C SER A 20 16.71 9.36 -4.96
N ASN A 21 17.26 8.69 -3.94
CA ASN A 21 18.15 7.54 -4.08
C ASN A 21 17.49 6.23 -3.63
N MET A 22 16.15 6.22 -3.46
CA MET A 22 15.42 5.03 -3.02
C MET A 22 14.74 4.32 -4.20
N CYS A 23 14.59 3.00 -4.06
CA CYS A 23 13.90 2.14 -5.01
C CYS A 23 12.69 1.48 -4.33
N PHE A 24 11.51 1.61 -4.96
CA PHE A 24 10.26 1.11 -4.40
C PHE A 24 9.61 0.06 -5.28
N GLY A 25 9.12 -1.01 -4.65
CA GLY A 25 8.22 -1.96 -5.27
C GLY A 25 6.77 -1.67 -4.88
N ILE A 26 5.85 -1.75 -5.84
CA ILE A 26 4.42 -1.65 -5.57
C ILE A 26 3.72 -2.88 -6.15
N VAL A 27 2.97 -3.60 -5.32
CA VAL A 27 2.11 -4.69 -5.77
C VAL A 27 0.67 -4.25 -5.62
N VAL A 28 -0.08 -4.23 -6.72
CA VAL A 28 -1.46 -3.76 -6.75
C VAL A 28 -2.40 -4.87 -7.21
N ALA A 29 -3.52 -5.06 -6.50
CA ALA A 29 -4.56 -6.00 -6.87
C ALA A 29 -5.42 -5.44 -8.00
N GLU A 30 -5.75 -6.28 -9.00
CA GLU A 30 -6.64 -5.92 -10.12
C GLU A 30 -8.10 -5.81 -9.68
N TRP A 31 -8.51 -6.53 -8.64
CA TRP A 31 -9.87 -6.49 -8.13
C TRP A 31 -10.22 -5.12 -7.54
N ASN A 32 -11.42 -4.60 -7.82
CA ASN A 32 -11.86 -3.23 -7.53
C ASN A 32 -10.98 -2.13 -8.17
N PRO A 33 -10.82 -2.13 -9.51
CA PRO A 33 -9.81 -1.34 -10.23
C PRO A 33 -9.96 0.18 -10.04
N GLU A 34 -11.19 0.67 -9.82
CA GLU A 34 -11.45 2.09 -9.51
C GLU A 34 -10.76 2.52 -8.21
N ILE A 35 -10.82 1.66 -7.19
CA ILE A 35 -10.22 1.92 -5.88
C ILE A 35 -8.70 1.69 -5.94
N THR A 36 -8.29 0.51 -6.42
CA THR A 36 -6.85 0.14 -6.43
C THR A 36 -6.04 1.01 -7.38
N GLY A 37 -6.61 1.44 -8.50
CA GLY A 37 -6.00 2.42 -9.40
C GLY A 37 -5.81 3.79 -8.75
N ALA A 38 -6.80 4.26 -8.01
CA ALA A 38 -6.70 5.53 -7.26
C ALA A 38 -5.65 5.45 -6.14
N LEU A 39 -5.55 4.31 -5.44
CA LEU A 39 -4.49 4.06 -4.45
C LEU A 39 -3.11 4.07 -5.10
N LEU A 40 -2.96 3.40 -6.25
CA LEU A 40 -1.70 3.37 -6.99
C LEU A 40 -1.27 4.77 -7.42
N ASN A 41 -2.18 5.55 -7.99
CA ASN A 41 -1.90 6.93 -8.41
C ASN A 41 -1.46 7.80 -7.21
N GLY A 42 -2.12 7.68 -6.07
CA GLY A 42 -1.72 8.37 -4.84
C GLY A 42 -0.32 7.97 -4.39
N ALA A 43 -0.04 6.67 -4.33
CA ALA A 43 1.27 6.18 -3.92
C ALA A 43 2.40 6.66 -4.83
N VAL A 44 2.26 6.49 -6.15
CA VAL A 44 3.28 6.93 -7.13
C VAL A 44 3.50 8.43 -7.06
N SER A 45 2.43 9.24 -7.13
CA SER A 45 2.53 10.71 -7.09
C SER A 45 3.19 11.21 -5.81
N THR A 46 2.92 10.55 -4.67
CA THR A 46 3.51 10.92 -3.39
C THR A 46 4.98 10.53 -3.30
N LEU A 47 5.38 9.35 -3.82
CA LEU A 47 6.79 8.96 -3.91
C LEU A 47 7.58 9.96 -4.78
N GLU A 48 7.07 10.30 -5.97
CA GLU A 48 7.68 11.27 -6.88
C GLU A 48 7.78 12.67 -6.26
N LYS A 49 6.73 13.12 -5.57
CA LYS A 49 6.72 14.40 -4.83
C LYS A 49 7.84 14.50 -3.80
N HIS A 50 8.27 13.36 -3.24
CA HIS A 50 9.38 13.28 -2.28
C HIS A 50 10.71 12.92 -2.93
N GLY A 51 10.82 12.99 -4.25
CA GLY A 51 12.06 12.88 -5.00
C GLY A 51 12.35 11.50 -5.60
N ALA A 52 11.52 10.48 -5.35
CA ALA A 52 11.71 9.18 -5.98
C ALA A 52 11.67 9.30 -7.51
N LEU A 53 12.64 8.71 -8.19
CA LEU A 53 12.71 8.75 -9.64
C LEU A 53 11.71 7.74 -10.22
N PRO A 54 10.99 8.08 -11.32
CA PRO A 54 10.02 7.16 -11.93
C PRO A 54 10.59 5.79 -12.29
N GLU A 55 11.84 5.75 -12.75
CA GLU A 55 12.56 4.50 -13.06
C GLU A 55 12.88 3.63 -11.86
N ASN A 56 12.78 4.18 -10.66
CA ASN A 56 12.98 3.47 -9.39
C ASN A 56 11.65 3.06 -8.72
N ILE A 57 10.51 3.27 -9.38
CA ILE A 57 9.19 2.85 -8.90
C ILE A 57 8.67 1.71 -9.78
N HIS A 58 8.74 0.48 -9.28
CA HIS A 58 8.37 -0.70 -10.04
C HIS A 58 7.02 -1.24 -9.61
N VAL A 59 6.06 -1.26 -10.53
CA VAL A 59 4.69 -1.72 -10.28
C VAL A 59 4.49 -3.13 -10.84
N LYS A 60 3.87 -4.01 -10.06
CA LYS A 60 3.37 -5.32 -10.51
C LYS A 60 1.92 -5.50 -10.10
N THR A 61 1.14 -6.10 -11.00
CA THR A 61 -0.26 -6.43 -10.74
C THR A 61 -0.41 -7.88 -10.30
N VAL A 62 -1.43 -8.13 -9.47
CA VAL A 62 -1.85 -9.48 -9.06
C VAL A 62 -3.38 -9.56 -9.15
N PRO A 63 -3.97 -10.76 -9.37
CA PRO A 63 -5.42 -10.88 -9.60
C PRO A 63 -6.28 -10.33 -8.46
N GLY A 64 -5.93 -10.61 -7.21
CA GLY A 64 -6.73 -10.22 -6.07
C GLY A 64 -5.89 -9.89 -4.83
N SER A 65 -6.59 -9.52 -3.75
CA SER A 65 -5.93 -9.08 -2.52
C SER A 65 -5.15 -10.21 -1.84
N PHE A 66 -5.57 -11.46 -1.94
CA PHE A 66 -4.85 -12.58 -1.33
C PHE A 66 -3.48 -12.82 -1.99
N GLU A 67 -3.38 -12.60 -3.30
CA GLU A 67 -2.16 -12.76 -4.08
C GLU A 67 -1.12 -11.64 -3.82
N LEU A 68 -1.52 -10.57 -3.14
CA LEU A 68 -0.60 -9.51 -2.69
C LEU A 68 0.55 -10.08 -1.83
N ILE A 69 0.28 -11.12 -1.03
CA ILE A 69 1.29 -11.80 -0.21
C ILE A 69 2.40 -12.38 -1.09
N TYR A 70 2.01 -13.12 -2.13
CA TYR A 70 2.96 -13.72 -3.04
C TYR A 70 3.72 -12.67 -3.86
N GLY A 71 2.99 -11.67 -4.38
CA GLY A 71 3.59 -10.57 -5.13
C GLY A 71 4.63 -9.80 -4.31
N ALA A 72 4.29 -9.43 -3.08
CA ALA A 72 5.22 -8.77 -2.16
C ALA A 72 6.44 -9.64 -1.85
N ARG A 73 6.21 -10.94 -1.56
CA ARG A 73 7.31 -11.88 -1.32
C ARG A 73 8.27 -11.97 -2.52
N GLN A 74 7.75 -12.01 -3.75
CA GLN A 74 8.60 -12.05 -4.95
C GLN A 74 9.46 -10.79 -5.08
N MET A 75 8.90 -9.61 -4.83
CA MET A 75 9.66 -8.36 -4.85
C MET A 75 10.76 -8.35 -3.77
N VAL A 76 10.40 -8.71 -2.54
CA VAL A 76 11.37 -8.78 -1.43
C VAL A 76 12.52 -9.75 -1.72
N LEU A 77 12.22 -10.93 -2.25
CA LEU A 77 13.25 -11.96 -2.54
C LEU A 77 14.14 -11.63 -3.74
N ASN A 78 13.58 -10.92 -4.75
CA ASN A 78 14.39 -10.48 -5.89
C ASN A 78 15.37 -9.37 -5.51
N GLY A 79 15.16 -8.70 -4.36
CA GLY A 79 16.03 -7.66 -3.83
C GLY A 79 16.00 -6.35 -4.61
N GLY A 80 16.78 -5.38 -4.14
CA GLY A 80 16.92 -4.08 -4.80
C GLY A 80 15.85 -3.05 -4.47
N TYR A 81 14.92 -3.36 -3.55
CA TYR A 81 13.93 -2.41 -3.06
C TYR A 81 14.22 -2.00 -1.62
N ASP A 82 14.15 -0.71 -1.36
CA ASP A 82 14.24 -0.14 0.00
C ASP A 82 12.94 -0.35 0.78
N ALA A 83 11.81 -0.40 0.08
CA ALA A 83 10.52 -0.80 0.62
C ALA A 83 9.60 -1.36 -0.48
N VAL A 84 8.63 -2.19 -0.08
CA VAL A 84 7.57 -2.72 -0.95
C VAL A 84 6.23 -2.27 -0.40
N ILE A 85 5.34 -1.74 -1.25
CA ILE A 85 3.98 -1.34 -0.89
C ILE A 85 3.00 -2.37 -1.48
N ILE A 86 2.04 -2.85 -0.70
CA ILE A 86 0.91 -3.61 -1.22
C ILE A 86 -0.34 -2.73 -1.25
N LEU A 87 -1.08 -2.75 -2.36
CA LEU A 87 -2.30 -1.98 -2.55
C LEU A 87 -3.45 -2.89 -2.96
N GLY A 88 -4.53 -2.85 -2.21
CA GLY A 88 -5.71 -3.66 -2.46
C GLY A 88 -6.96 -3.08 -1.81
N SER A 89 -8.11 -3.63 -2.16
CA SER A 89 -9.38 -3.25 -1.55
C SER A 89 -10.28 -4.48 -1.43
N VAL A 90 -10.70 -4.79 -0.22
CA VAL A 90 -11.70 -5.80 0.07
C VAL A 90 -12.93 -5.11 0.65
N ILE A 91 -14.07 -5.29 -0.03
CA ILE A 91 -15.36 -4.75 0.40
C ILE A 91 -16.20 -5.92 0.91
N ARG A 92 -16.84 -5.75 2.05
CA ARG A 92 -17.64 -6.80 2.69
C ARG A 92 -18.80 -7.24 1.81
N GLY A 93 -18.85 -8.54 1.55
CA GLY A 93 -19.96 -9.22 0.90
C GLY A 93 -20.83 -9.97 1.91
N GLU A 94 -21.72 -10.83 1.41
CA GLU A 94 -22.69 -11.58 2.21
C GLU A 94 -22.09 -12.77 2.97
N THR A 95 -20.89 -13.21 2.60
CA THR A 95 -20.25 -14.40 3.17
C THR A 95 -19.06 -14.04 4.04
N PRO A 96 -18.59 -14.95 4.91
CA PRO A 96 -17.39 -14.71 5.72
C PRO A 96 -16.07 -14.64 4.91
N HIS A 97 -16.13 -14.71 3.59
CA HIS A 97 -14.96 -14.60 2.71
C HIS A 97 -14.15 -13.32 2.98
N PHE A 98 -14.81 -12.20 3.24
CA PHE A 98 -14.18 -10.94 3.63
C PHE A 98 -13.21 -11.11 4.81
N ASP A 99 -13.69 -11.78 5.87
CA ASP A 99 -12.91 -11.93 7.11
C ASP A 99 -11.67 -12.80 6.87
N TYR A 100 -11.81 -13.88 6.08
CA TYR A 100 -10.69 -14.76 5.75
C TYR A 100 -9.65 -14.08 4.86
N ILE A 101 -10.08 -13.31 3.86
CA ILE A 101 -9.15 -12.56 3.01
C ILE A 101 -8.42 -11.50 3.82
N CYS A 102 -9.13 -10.67 4.59
CA CYS A 102 -8.53 -9.62 5.40
C CYS A 102 -7.52 -10.17 6.41
N GLN A 103 -7.89 -11.23 7.14
CA GLN A 103 -7.03 -11.88 8.11
C GLN A 103 -5.82 -12.56 7.43
N GLY A 104 -6.06 -13.27 6.32
CA GLY A 104 -5.02 -13.96 5.57
C GLY A 104 -3.94 -13.01 5.06
N VAL A 105 -4.35 -11.91 4.43
CA VAL A 105 -3.40 -10.89 3.94
C VAL A 105 -2.66 -10.24 5.10
N THR A 106 -3.36 -9.83 6.15
CA THR A 106 -2.76 -9.21 7.34
C THR A 106 -1.71 -10.13 7.96
N PHE A 107 -2.04 -11.40 8.17
CA PHE A 107 -1.11 -12.39 8.71
C PHE A 107 0.10 -12.63 7.79
N GLY A 108 -0.15 -12.77 6.47
CA GLY A 108 0.92 -13.00 5.50
C GLY A 108 1.91 -11.84 5.44
N ILE A 109 1.43 -10.60 5.41
CA ILE A 109 2.28 -9.40 5.37
C ILE A 109 3.01 -9.18 6.70
N SER A 110 2.34 -9.39 7.84
CA SER A 110 3.00 -9.29 9.15
C SER A 110 4.15 -10.30 9.28
N ARG A 111 3.97 -11.52 8.74
CA ARG A 111 5.02 -12.53 8.71
C ARG A 111 6.20 -12.13 7.80
N LEU A 112 5.93 -11.55 6.63
CA LEU A 112 7.00 -11.02 5.78
C LEU A 112 7.82 -9.98 6.53
N ASN A 113 7.17 -9.00 7.16
CA ASN A 113 7.86 -7.95 7.93
C ASN A 113 8.65 -8.49 9.12
N ALA A 114 8.20 -9.57 9.74
CA ALA A 114 8.90 -10.19 10.88
C ALA A 114 10.11 -11.04 10.46
N THR A 115 10.20 -11.47 9.19
CA THR A 115 11.17 -12.46 8.74
C THR A 115 12.08 -11.99 7.59
N GLN A 116 11.78 -10.86 6.97
CA GLN A 116 12.53 -10.32 5.84
C GLN A 116 13.13 -8.95 6.18
N GLY A 117 14.21 -8.59 5.47
CA GLY A 117 14.92 -7.33 5.70
C GLY A 117 14.28 -6.12 5.00
N THR A 118 13.48 -6.32 3.94
CA THR A 118 12.80 -5.24 3.22
C THR A 118 11.41 -5.02 3.82
N PRO A 119 11.07 -3.81 4.29
CA PRO A 119 9.75 -3.52 4.84
C PRO A 119 8.66 -3.61 3.78
N VAL A 120 7.54 -4.22 4.15
CA VAL A 120 6.34 -4.32 3.32
C VAL A 120 5.22 -3.47 3.93
N ILE A 121 4.82 -2.43 3.24
CA ILE A 121 3.82 -1.46 3.70
C ILE A 121 2.42 -1.93 3.34
N TYR A 122 1.52 -1.90 4.32
CA TYR A 122 0.18 -2.45 4.22
C TYR A 122 -0.83 -1.41 3.73
N GLY A 123 -1.13 -1.42 2.44
CA GLY A 123 -2.12 -0.56 1.79
C GLY A 123 -3.41 -1.30 1.37
N LEU A 124 -3.84 -2.31 2.13
CA LEU A 124 -5.12 -2.99 1.91
C LEU A 124 -6.26 -2.23 2.60
N LEU A 125 -7.22 -1.72 1.83
CA LEU A 125 -8.48 -1.24 2.36
C LEU A 125 -9.40 -2.42 2.71
N THR A 126 -9.98 -2.39 3.90
CA THR A 126 -10.94 -3.37 4.42
C THR A 126 -12.18 -2.62 4.86
N THR A 127 -13.19 -2.54 4.00
CA THR A 127 -14.35 -1.67 4.18
C THR A 127 -15.65 -2.45 4.11
N ASP A 128 -16.68 -1.96 4.80
CA ASP A 128 -18.00 -2.57 4.75
C ASP A 128 -18.78 -2.16 3.49
N THR A 129 -18.45 -0.97 2.92
CA THR A 129 -19.14 -0.45 1.72
C THR A 129 -18.15 0.10 0.70
N LEU A 130 -18.59 0.19 -0.56
CA LEU A 130 -17.85 0.83 -1.64
C LEU A 130 -17.57 2.31 -1.33
N GLU A 131 -18.55 3.02 -0.77
CA GLU A 131 -18.41 4.42 -0.39
C GLU A 131 -17.25 4.63 0.59
N GLN A 132 -17.14 3.77 1.61
CA GLN A 132 -16.01 3.82 2.54
C GLN A 132 -14.66 3.61 1.86
N ALA A 133 -14.59 2.77 0.82
CA ALA A 133 -13.38 2.58 0.03
C ALA A 133 -13.06 3.80 -0.82
N GLN A 134 -14.06 4.40 -1.48
CA GLN A 134 -13.91 5.63 -2.27
C GLN A 134 -13.44 6.80 -1.41
N GLU A 135 -13.99 6.95 -0.20
CA GLU A 135 -13.58 8.00 0.74
C GLU A 135 -12.09 7.92 1.14
N ARG A 136 -11.48 6.72 1.05
CA ARG A 136 -10.08 6.44 1.44
C ARG A 136 -9.13 6.22 0.27
N SER A 137 -9.64 6.37 -0.94
CA SER A 137 -8.85 6.28 -2.18
C SER A 137 -8.83 7.61 -2.96
N GLY A 138 -8.83 8.74 -2.25
CA GLY A 138 -8.82 10.09 -2.80
C GLY A 138 -10.11 10.88 -2.55
N GLY A 139 -11.03 10.34 -1.74
CA GLY A 139 -12.23 11.05 -1.29
C GLY A 139 -11.99 11.91 -0.04
N LYS A 140 -13.04 12.13 0.74
CA LYS A 140 -13.02 13.07 1.89
C LYS A 140 -12.03 12.71 3.00
N LEU A 141 -11.62 11.44 3.09
CA LEU A 141 -10.64 10.96 4.06
C LEU A 141 -9.21 10.86 3.50
N GLY A 142 -8.96 11.40 2.29
CA GLY A 142 -7.66 11.34 1.65
C GLY A 142 -7.41 10.02 0.94
N ASN A 143 -6.14 9.71 0.69
CA ASN A 143 -5.73 8.54 -0.08
C ASN A 143 -4.79 7.64 0.73
N LYS A 144 -5.18 6.38 0.94
CA LYS A 144 -4.34 5.38 1.61
C LYS A 144 -3.02 5.12 0.86
N GLY A 145 -3.00 5.34 -0.45
CA GLY A 145 -1.76 5.27 -1.24
C GLY A 145 -0.74 6.33 -0.83
N ASP A 146 -1.20 7.56 -0.55
CA ASP A 146 -0.32 8.65 -0.06
C ASP A 146 0.29 8.27 1.30
N GLU A 147 -0.53 7.81 2.24
CA GLU A 147 -0.06 7.34 3.56
C GLU A 147 0.98 6.23 3.41
N CYS A 148 0.70 5.23 2.55
CA CYS A 148 1.63 4.12 2.32
C CYS A 148 2.96 4.56 1.70
N ALA A 149 2.94 5.55 0.80
CA ALA A 149 4.17 6.10 0.23
C ALA A 149 5.05 6.78 1.30
N ILE A 150 4.44 7.57 2.16
CA ILE A 150 5.15 8.21 3.28
C ILE A 150 5.71 7.17 4.25
N ASP A 151 4.92 6.15 4.58
CA ASP A 151 5.38 5.06 5.45
C ASP A 151 6.54 4.29 4.80
N ALA A 152 6.48 4.04 3.48
CA ALA A 152 7.56 3.38 2.75
C ALA A 152 8.88 4.17 2.81
N ILE A 153 8.82 5.49 2.56
CA ILE A 153 10.00 6.36 2.63
C ILE A 153 10.61 6.37 4.04
N LYS A 154 9.77 6.44 5.08
CA LYS A 154 10.26 6.42 6.47
C LYS A 154 10.85 5.07 6.85
N MET A 155 10.20 3.97 6.48
CA MET A 155 10.67 2.62 6.78
C MET A 155 11.94 2.23 6.03
N ALA A 156 12.15 2.78 4.83
CA ALA A 156 13.39 2.62 4.07
C ALA A 156 14.62 3.26 4.76
N LYS A 157 14.42 4.10 5.74
CA LYS A 157 15.49 4.77 6.52
C LYS A 157 15.65 4.23 7.95
N LEU A 158 14.87 3.22 8.32
CA LEU A 158 14.96 2.61 9.64
C LEU A 158 16.23 1.76 9.76
#